data_b388be5a7cc2339f8228b129cc2f662f
#
_entry.id   b388be5a7cc2339f8228b129cc2f662f
#
_cell.length_a   1.000
_cell.length_b   1.000
_cell.length_c   1.000
_cell.angle_alpha   90.00
_cell.angle_beta   90.00
_cell.angle_gamma   90.00
#
_symmetry.space_group_name_H-M   'P 1'
#
loop_
_entity.id
_entity.type
_entity.pdbx_description
1 polymer ?
#
loop_
_entity_poly.entity_id
_entity_poly.type
_entity_poly.pdbx_seq_one_letter_code
_entity_poly.pdbx_strand_id
1 'polypeptide(L)'
;MEKFNLLPDLQPYYLIVSALVPYKRIDIAIEAFNRLRLPLKIVGEGPLRTRLRNLAQPNIDFLGWVNDQELATLYGRCQALIFPGEEDFGIAPLEAQASGRPVIAYGRGGALETVLALESDSAKQATGIFFSESSAESLIGAVELFQRSRERFEPATIRRHACKFSRERFKAQMSDYIATRVHEHKIEAQPC
;
A
#
# COMPACT_ATOMS: atom_id res chain seq x y z
N MET A 1 -3.52 1.95 13.81
CA MET A 1 -3.73 0.56 13.35
C MET A 1 -4.98 -0.10 13.93
N GLU A 2 -5.51 0.39 15.04
CA GLU A 2 -6.68 -0.19 15.75
C GLU A 2 -7.98 -0.22 14.94
N LYS A 3 -8.16 0.69 13.98
CA LYS A 3 -9.36 0.75 13.13
C LYS A 3 -9.35 -0.23 11.94
N PHE A 4 -8.24 -0.91 11.68
CA PHE A 4 -8.11 -1.86 10.57
C PHE A 4 -8.18 -3.30 11.10
N ASN A 5 -9.10 -4.10 10.58
CA ASN A 5 -9.36 -5.46 11.03
C ASN A 5 -9.33 -6.46 9.88
N LEU A 6 -9.01 -7.70 10.21
CA LEU A 6 -9.16 -8.82 9.29
C LEU A 6 -10.66 -9.07 9.06
N LEU A 7 -11.11 -8.96 7.83
CA LEU A 7 -12.49 -9.29 7.45
C LEU A 7 -12.48 -10.57 6.61
N PRO A 8 -13.40 -11.52 6.89
CA PRO A 8 -13.43 -12.81 6.18
C PRO A 8 -13.97 -12.67 4.74
N ASP A 9 -14.86 -11.70 4.49
CA ASP A 9 -15.59 -11.58 3.24
C ASP A 9 -14.82 -10.77 2.21
N LEU A 10 -13.93 -11.43 1.46
CA LEU A 10 -13.26 -10.83 0.31
C LEU A 10 -14.25 -10.53 -0.82
N GLN A 11 -14.14 -9.31 -1.35
CA GLN A 11 -14.88 -8.89 -2.53
C GLN A 11 -13.97 -8.91 -3.77
N PRO A 12 -14.51 -9.06 -4.98
CA PRO A 12 -13.68 -9.22 -6.18
C PRO A 12 -13.13 -7.89 -6.74
N TYR A 13 -12.72 -6.95 -5.89
CA TYR A 13 -12.13 -5.69 -6.34
C TYR A 13 -10.73 -5.45 -5.80
N TYR A 14 -9.95 -4.71 -6.54
CA TYR A 14 -8.70 -4.10 -6.12
C TYR A 14 -8.95 -2.67 -5.64
N LEU A 15 -8.06 -2.13 -4.81
CA LEU A 15 -8.26 -0.83 -4.19
C LEU A 15 -7.07 0.10 -4.48
N ILE A 16 -7.37 1.37 -4.76
CA ILE A 16 -6.42 2.49 -4.69
C ILE A 16 -6.95 3.48 -3.66
N VAL A 17 -6.07 3.93 -2.76
CA VAL A 17 -6.34 5.02 -1.82
C VAL A 17 -5.25 6.06 -1.98
N SER A 18 -5.57 7.19 -2.61
CA SER A 18 -4.57 8.18 -2.99
C SER A 18 -5.17 9.54 -3.32
N ALA A 19 -4.38 10.61 -3.16
CA ALA A 19 -4.65 11.86 -3.85
C ALA A 19 -4.50 11.68 -5.37
N LEU A 20 -5.40 12.29 -6.14
CA LEU A 20 -5.41 12.16 -7.61
C LEU A 20 -4.53 13.26 -8.24
N VAL A 21 -3.20 13.05 -8.10
CA VAL A 21 -2.12 13.96 -8.58
C VAL A 21 -1.14 13.19 -9.48
N PRO A 22 -0.33 13.89 -10.33
CA PRO A 22 0.46 13.22 -11.38
C PRO A 22 1.43 12.15 -10.89
N TYR A 23 2.18 12.40 -9.82
CA TYR A 23 3.23 11.47 -9.35
C TYR A 23 2.67 10.18 -8.72
N LYS A 24 1.40 10.14 -8.37
CA LYS A 24 0.72 8.92 -7.88
C LYS A 24 0.42 7.92 -8.99
N ARG A 25 0.59 8.28 -10.25
CA ARG A 25 0.50 7.41 -11.43
C ARG A 25 -0.76 6.53 -11.50
N ILE A 26 -1.90 7.10 -11.10
CA ILE A 26 -3.20 6.42 -11.18
C ILE A 26 -3.59 6.13 -12.64
N ASP A 27 -3.07 6.91 -13.58
CA ASP A 27 -3.20 6.70 -15.04
C ASP A 27 -2.75 5.29 -15.45
N ILE A 28 -1.60 4.83 -14.96
CA ILE A 28 -1.07 3.48 -15.23
C ILE A 28 -2.01 2.39 -14.71
N ALA A 29 -2.52 2.58 -13.48
CA ALA A 29 -3.45 1.62 -12.92
C ALA A 29 -4.77 1.55 -13.69
N ILE A 30 -5.32 2.68 -14.14
CA ILE A 30 -6.52 2.72 -14.96
C ILE A 30 -6.28 2.00 -16.29
N GLU A 31 -5.17 2.27 -16.97
CA GLU A 31 -4.84 1.59 -18.23
C GLU A 31 -4.72 0.07 -18.02
N ALA A 32 -4.00 -0.37 -16.99
CA ALA A 32 -3.84 -1.79 -16.67
C ALA A 32 -5.20 -2.47 -16.39
N PHE A 33 -6.04 -1.86 -15.56
CA PHE A 33 -7.34 -2.43 -15.17
C PHE A 33 -8.39 -2.35 -16.28
N ASN A 34 -8.32 -1.37 -17.18
CA ASN A 34 -9.10 -1.35 -18.40
C ASN A 34 -8.82 -2.60 -19.29
N ARG A 35 -7.55 -2.99 -19.38
CA ARG A 35 -7.12 -4.17 -20.17
C ARG A 35 -7.45 -5.49 -19.47
N LEU A 36 -7.23 -5.55 -18.14
CA LEU A 36 -7.53 -6.73 -17.31
C LEU A 36 -9.03 -6.99 -17.14
N ARG A 37 -9.88 -5.98 -17.30
CA ARG A 37 -11.33 -6.05 -17.03
C ARG A 37 -11.66 -6.44 -15.57
N LEU A 38 -10.75 -6.25 -14.66
CA LEU A 38 -10.94 -6.52 -13.23
C LEU A 38 -11.54 -5.30 -12.52
N PRO A 39 -12.40 -5.51 -11.49
CA PRO A 39 -12.97 -4.40 -10.72
C PRO A 39 -11.89 -3.64 -9.95
N LEU A 40 -11.86 -2.32 -10.09
CA LEU A 40 -10.98 -1.42 -9.38
C LEU A 40 -11.80 -0.32 -8.69
N LYS A 41 -11.58 -0.11 -7.40
CA LYS A 41 -12.14 1.03 -6.66
C LYS A 41 -11.05 2.04 -6.34
N ILE A 42 -11.33 3.31 -6.60
CA ILE A 42 -10.40 4.42 -6.38
C ILE A 42 -11.02 5.36 -5.35
N VAL A 43 -10.38 5.44 -4.18
CA VAL A 43 -10.73 6.36 -3.09
C VAL A 43 -9.77 7.54 -3.12
N GLY A 44 -10.32 8.73 -3.02
CA GLY A 44 -9.61 10.00 -2.92
C GLY A 44 -10.03 11.02 -3.95
N GLU A 45 -9.49 12.21 -3.78
CA GLU A 45 -9.79 13.40 -4.58
C GLU A 45 -8.50 14.03 -5.11
N GLY A 46 -8.63 14.89 -6.11
CA GLY A 46 -7.50 15.66 -6.63
C GLY A 46 -7.77 16.25 -8.01
N PRO A 47 -6.86 17.11 -8.49
CA PRO A 47 -7.05 17.86 -9.72
C PRO A 47 -7.16 16.97 -10.98
N LEU A 48 -6.64 15.75 -10.95
CA LEU A 48 -6.72 14.85 -12.10
C LEU A 48 -8.02 14.04 -12.17
N ARG A 49 -8.96 14.17 -11.21
CA ARG A 49 -10.17 13.33 -11.13
C ARG A 49 -10.94 13.25 -12.45
N THR A 50 -11.27 14.39 -13.06
CA THR A 50 -12.03 14.43 -14.32
C THR A 50 -11.29 13.73 -15.46
N ARG A 51 -9.99 14.01 -15.60
CA ARG A 51 -9.15 13.35 -16.61
C ARG A 51 -9.09 11.83 -16.41
N LEU A 52 -8.87 11.38 -15.19
CA LEU A 52 -8.76 9.96 -14.86
C LEU A 52 -10.10 9.22 -15.07
N ARG A 53 -11.22 9.83 -14.70
CA ARG A 53 -12.56 9.27 -14.98
C ARG A 53 -12.83 9.09 -16.47
N ASN A 54 -12.40 10.03 -17.31
CA ASN A 54 -12.55 9.94 -18.76
C ASN A 54 -11.71 8.81 -19.40
N LEU A 55 -10.66 8.34 -18.72
CA LEU A 55 -9.84 7.21 -19.16
C LEU A 55 -10.41 5.86 -18.70
N ALA A 56 -11.20 5.86 -17.63
CA ALA A 56 -11.67 4.65 -16.98
C ALA A 56 -12.83 3.99 -17.76
N GLN A 57 -12.83 2.66 -17.79
CA GLN A 57 -13.93 1.85 -18.27
C GLN A 57 -14.91 1.50 -17.14
N PRO A 58 -16.09 0.89 -17.41
CA PRO A 58 -17.15 0.64 -16.42
C PRO A 58 -16.76 -0.25 -15.24
N ASN A 59 -15.65 -0.97 -15.32
CA ASN A 59 -15.10 -1.80 -14.21
C ASN A 59 -14.32 -0.99 -13.17
N ILE A 60 -14.19 0.34 -13.33
CA ILE A 60 -13.42 1.20 -12.44
C ILE A 60 -14.35 2.23 -11.78
N ASP A 61 -14.47 2.14 -10.45
CA ASP A 61 -15.32 3.01 -9.64
C ASP A 61 -14.49 4.09 -8.93
N PHE A 62 -14.88 5.35 -9.09
CA PHE A 62 -14.31 6.49 -8.33
C PHE A 62 -15.25 6.82 -7.17
N LEU A 63 -14.86 6.47 -5.96
CA LEU A 63 -15.66 6.66 -4.74
C LEU A 63 -15.53 8.08 -4.15
N GLY A 64 -14.49 8.82 -4.57
CA GLY A 64 -14.22 10.13 -3.97
C GLY A 64 -13.68 10.00 -2.55
N TRP A 65 -14.03 10.99 -1.70
CA TRP A 65 -13.71 10.92 -0.28
C TRP A 65 -14.69 9.98 0.44
N VAL A 66 -14.17 9.15 1.34
CA VAL A 66 -14.94 8.26 2.19
C VAL A 66 -14.54 8.47 3.66
N ASN A 67 -15.46 8.18 4.59
CA ASN A 67 -15.12 8.25 6.01
C ASN A 67 -14.22 7.08 6.46
N ASP A 68 -13.64 7.20 7.66
CA ASP A 68 -12.69 6.22 8.22
C ASP A 68 -13.25 4.81 8.34
N GLN A 69 -14.54 4.66 8.69
CA GLN A 69 -15.18 3.35 8.84
C GLN A 69 -15.38 2.67 7.48
N GLU A 70 -15.82 3.42 6.50
CA GLU A 70 -15.97 2.95 5.13
C GLU A 70 -14.60 2.60 4.52
N LEU A 71 -13.59 3.44 4.74
CA LEU A 71 -12.21 3.20 4.30
C LEU A 71 -11.65 1.90 4.89
N ALA A 72 -11.82 1.68 6.20
CA ALA A 72 -11.39 0.45 6.85
C ALA A 72 -12.10 -0.79 6.28
N THR A 73 -13.39 -0.67 5.93
CA THR A 73 -14.15 -1.73 5.28
C THR A 73 -13.64 -2.01 3.86
N LEU A 74 -13.34 -0.96 3.09
CA LEU A 74 -12.80 -1.09 1.74
C LEU A 74 -11.43 -1.78 1.75
N TYR A 75 -10.54 -1.40 2.66
CA TYR A 75 -9.27 -2.12 2.84
C TYR A 75 -9.50 -3.58 3.24
N GLY A 76 -10.35 -3.82 4.23
CA GLY A 76 -10.57 -5.17 4.76
C GLY A 76 -11.19 -6.15 3.77
N ARG A 77 -11.84 -5.67 2.70
CA ARG A 77 -12.55 -6.50 1.71
C ARG A 77 -11.88 -6.57 0.34
N CYS A 78 -10.92 -5.72 0.04
CA CYS A 78 -10.26 -5.77 -1.28
C CYS A 78 -9.38 -7.02 -1.44
N GLN A 79 -9.09 -7.37 -2.69
CA GLN A 79 -8.16 -8.44 -3.03
C GLN A 79 -6.72 -8.05 -2.71
N ALA A 80 -6.33 -6.85 -3.13
CA ALA A 80 -5.04 -6.23 -2.88
C ALA A 80 -5.15 -4.71 -3.03
N LEU A 81 -4.23 -3.98 -2.40
CA LEU A 81 -4.01 -2.56 -2.69
C LEU A 81 -3.09 -2.43 -3.90
N ILE A 82 -3.45 -1.54 -4.83
CA ILE A 82 -2.59 -1.12 -5.94
C ILE A 82 -1.93 0.21 -5.56
N PHE A 83 -0.60 0.25 -5.61
CA PHE A 83 0.20 1.41 -5.22
C PHE A 83 1.18 1.78 -6.34
N PRO A 84 0.73 2.51 -7.38
CA PRO A 84 1.49 2.68 -8.63
C PRO A 84 2.47 3.84 -8.61
N GLY A 85 2.39 4.75 -7.64
CA GLY A 85 3.29 5.89 -7.50
C GLY A 85 4.53 5.59 -6.65
N GLU A 86 5.54 6.43 -6.78
CA GLU A 86 6.70 6.47 -5.89
C GLU A 86 6.44 7.46 -4.76
N GLU A 87 6.68 7.06 -3.52
CA GLU A 87 6.50 7.87 -2.31
C GLU A 87 7.61 7.62 -1.30
N ASP A 88 7.85 8.59 -0.41
CA ASP A 88 8.90 8.47 0.61
C ASP A 88 8.61 7.39 1.65
N PHE A 89 7.34 7.19 2.04
CA PHE A 89 6.95 6.18 3.03
C PHE A 89 5.72 5.37 2.62
N GLY A 90 4.60 6.03 2.29
CA GLY A 90 3.36 5.38 1.88
C GLY A 90 2.55 4.81 3.05
N ILE A 91 1.62 5.60 3.61
CA ILE A 91 0.72 5.13 4.69
C ILE A 91 -0.30 4.12 4.17
N ALA A 92 -0.84 4.31 2.97
CA ALA A 92 -1.85 3.42 2.38
C ALA A 92 -1.40 1.94 2.27
N PRO A 93 -0.16 1.59 1.87
CA PRO A 93 0.37 0.24 1.97
C PRO A 93 0.30 -0.37 3.37
N LEU A 94 0.62 0.41 4.41
CA LEU A 94 0.56 -0.08 5.80
C LEU A 94 -0.89 -0.27 6.29
N GLU A 95 -1.83 0.57 5.87
CA GLU A 95 -3.26 0.42 6.19
C GLU A 95 -3.85 -0.84 5.53
N ALA A 96 -3.50 -1.11 4.27
CA ALA A 96 -3.87 -2.35 3.59
C ALA A 96 -3.31 -3.57 4.31
N GLN A 97 -2.02 -3.56 4.64
CA GLN A 97 -1.36 -4.63 5.38
C GLN A 97 -1.93 -4.79 6.79
N ALA A 98 -2.28 -3.71 7.50
CA ALA A 98 -2.96 -3.76 8.79
C ALA A 98 -4.35 -4.42 8.70
N SER A 99 -4.99 -4.34 7.52
CA SER A 99 -6.24 -5.05 7.19
C SER A 99 -5.99 -6.48 6.69
N GLY A 100 -4.74 -6.95 6.70
CA GLY A 100 -4.35 -8.28 6.21
C GLY A 100 -4.37 -8.41 4.68
N ARG A 101 -4.30 -7.30 3.95
CA ARG A 101 -4.36 -7.31 2.48
C ARG A 101 -2.99 -7.04 1.88
N PRO A 102 -2.60 -7.83 0.87
CA PRO A 102 -1.33 -7.64 0.18
C PRO A 102 -1.33 -6.36 -0.65
N VAL A 103 -0.12 -5.90 -0.97
CA VAL A 103 0.11 -4.70 -1.75
C VAL A 103 0.79 -5.06 -3.07
N ILE A 104 0.28 -4.52 -4.18
CA ILE A 104 0.95 -4.57 -5.48
C ILE A 104 1.49 -3.17 -5.73
N ALA A 105 2.80 -3.00 -5.60
CA ALA A 105 3.45 -1.69 -5.56
C ALA A 105 4.49 -1.50 -6.66
N TYR A 106 4.67 -0.26 -7.08
CA TYR A 106 5.88 0.12 -7.82
C TYR A 106 7.09 -0.08 -6.91
N GLY A 107 8.09 -0.82 -7.39
CA GLY A 107 9.29 -1.20 -6.62
C GLY A 107 10.28 -0.05 -6.43
N ARG A 108 9.81 1.09 -5.90
CA ARG A 108 10.60 2.30 -5.62
C ARG A 108 10.15 2.99 -4.34
N GLY A 109 11.06 3.81 -3.79
CA GLY A 109 10.79 4.63 -2.61
C GLY A 109 10.43 3.80 -1.37
N GLY A 110 9.60 4.36 -0.49
CA GLY A 110 9.22 3.77 0.80
C GLY A 110 8.43 2.46 0.71
N ALA A 111 7.89 2.09 -0.46
CA ALA A 111 7.30 0.78 -0.65
C ALA A 111 8.32 -0.35 -0.41
N LEU A 112 9.60 -0.14 -0.74
CA LEU A 112 10.66 -1.12 -0.51
C LEU A 112 10.97 -1.35 0.99
N GLU A 113 10.61 -0.41 1.86
CA GLU A 113 10.79 -0.51 3.30
C GLU A 113 9.60 -1.16 4.00
N THR A 114 8.40 -0.98 3.44
CA THR A 114 7.14 -1.34 4.10
C THR A 114 6.48 -2.59 3.55
N VAL A 115 6.89 -3.06 2.37
CA VAL A 115 6.35 -4.26 1.71
C VAL A 115 7.43 -5.32 1.58
N LEU A 116 7.14 -6.55 1.97
CA LEU A 116 8.01 -7.71 1.76
C LEU A 116 7.61 -8.40 0.46
N ALA A 117 8.52 -8.42 -0.50
CA ALA A 117 8.30 -9.03 -1.81
C ALA A 117 8.00 -10.52 -1.73
N LEU A 118 7.20 -11.02 -2.67
CA LEU A 118 7.02 -12.43 -2.90
C LEU A 118 8.27 -12.99 -3.60
N GLU A 119 9.18 -13.58 -2.83
CA GLU A 119 10.34 -14.30 -3.36
C GLU A 119 10.06 -15.81 -3.44
N SER A 120 10.84 -16.53 -4.27
CA SER A 120 10.60 -17.96 -4.54
C SER A 120 10.68 -18.84 -3.30
N ASP A 121 11.56 -18.52 -2.34
CA ASP A 121 11.87 -19.38 -1.18
C ASP A 121 11.31 -18.91 0.17
N SER A 122 10.96 -17.63 0.33
CA SER A 122 10.46 -17.06 1.60
C SER A 122 8.93 -16.84 1.64
N ALA A 123 8.20 -17.66 0.92
CA ALA A 123 6.76 -17.53 0.63
C ALA A 123 5.84 -17.23 1.82
N LYS A 124 6.22 -17.62 3.05
CA LYS A 124 5.34 -17.48 4.22
C LYS A 124 5.35 -16.10 4.87
N GLN A 125 6.19 -15.17 4.39
CA GLN A 125 6.32 -13.82 4.98
C GLN A 125 6.00 -12.69 3.99
N ALA A 126 5.70 -13.00 2.73
CA ALA A 126 5.41 -12.00 1.73
C ALA A 126 4.19 -11.16 2.11
N THR A 127 4.29 -9.85 1.91
CA THR A 127 3.19 -8.92 2.13
C THR A 127 2.75 -8.22 0.85
N GLY A 128 3.45 -8.47 -0.27
CA GLY A 128 3.10 -7.90 -1.55
C GLY A 128 3.95 -8.37 -2.73
N ILE A 129 3.71 -7.74 -3.86
CA ILE A 129 4.42 -7.97 -5.12
C ILE A 129 4.88 -6.61 -5.64
N PHE A 130 6.10 -6.55 -6.13
CA PHE A 130 6.60 -5.37 -6.83
C PHE A 130 6.51 -5.52 -8.35
N PHE A 131 6.19 -4.42 -9.02
CA PHE A 131 6.45 -4.26 -10.44
C PHE A 131 7.59 -3.26 -10.65
N SER A 132 8.43 -3.50 -11.66
CA SER A 132 9.73 -2.86 -11.81
C SER A 132 9.73 -1.60 -12.69
N GLU A 133 8.73 -1.47 -13.56
CA GLU A 133 8.62 -0.36 -14.49
C GLU A 133 7.33 0.41 -14.27
N SER A 134 7.38 1.74 -14.33
CA SER A 134 6.21 2.62 -14.21
C SER A 134 5.36 2.55 -15.49
N SER A 135 4.83 1.35 -15.82
CA SER A 135 4.04 1.05 -17.02
C SER A 135 2.83 0.16 -16.69
N ALA A 136 1.80 0.22 -17.53
CA ALA A 136 0.63 -0.63 -17.40
C ALA A 136 0.97 -2.10 -17.59
N GLU A 137 1.89 -2.43 -18.51
CA GLU A 137 2.37 -3.78 -18.80
C GLU A 137 2.99 -4.42 -17.55
N SER A 138 3.90 -3.69 -16.88
CA SER A 138 4.57 -4.18 -15.69
C SER A 138 3.59 -4.41 -14.53
N LEU A 139 2.61 -3.50 -14.36
CA LEU A 139 1.54 -3.67 -13.37
C LEU A 139 0.62 -4.86 -13.72
N ILE A 140 0.25 -5.06 -14.97
CA ILE A 140 -0.54 -6.22 -15.43
C ILE A 140 0.17 -7.52 -15.03
N GLY A 141 1.46 -7.65 -15.33
CA GLY A 141 2.25 -8.82 -14.96
C GLY A 141 2.25 -9.09 -13.45
N ALA A 142 2.35 -8.04 -12.62
CA ALA A 142 2.29 -8.17 -11.17
C ALA A 142 0.90 -8.58 -10.66
N VAL A 143 -0.19 -8.06 -11.25
CA VAL A 143 -1.56 -8.47 -10.91
C VAL A 143 -1.81 -9.92 -11.29
N GLU A 144 -1.36 -10.37 -12.46
CA GLU A 144 -1.46 -11.77 -12.88
C GLU A 144 -0.64 -12.70 -11.98
N LEU A 145 0.58 -12.30 -11.59
CA LEU A 145 1.39 -13.04 -10.62
C LEU A 145 0.66 -13.16 -9.28
N PHE A 146 0.05 -12.07 -8.79
CA PHE A 146 -0.76 -12.09 -7.59
C PHE A 146 -1.92 -13.08 -7.70
N GLN A 147 -2.66 -13.08 -8.82
CA GLN A 147 -3.78 -14.00 -9.01
C GLN A 147 -3.37 -15.48 -8.97
N ARG A 148 -2.19 -15.80 -9.52
CA ARG A 148 -1.64 -17.18 -9.53
C ARG A 148 -1.04 -17.62 -8.18
N SER A 149 -0.68 -16.67 -7.31
CA SER A 149 0.00 -16.94 -6.03
C SER A 149 -0.79 -16.44 -4.81
N ARG A 150 -2.09 -16.26 -4.95
CA ARG A 150 -2.96 -15.65 -3.94
C ARG A 150 -2.92 -16.38 -2.59
N GLU A 151 -2.85 -17.70 -2.60
CA GLU A 151 -2.78 -18.55 -1.41
C GLU A 151 -1.48 -18.38 -0.60
N ARG A 152 -0.46 -17.75 -1.18
CA ARG A 152 0.82 -17.45 -0.51
C ARG A 152 0.75 -16.23 0.42
N PHE A 153 -0.35 -15.48 0.38
CA PHE A 153 -0.55 -14.26 1.16
C PHE A 153 -1.46 -14.54 2.36
N GLU A 154 -0.85 -14.82 3.52
CA GLU A 154 -1.59 -15.09 4.76
C GLU A 154 -1.96 -13.77 5.45
N PRO A 155 -3.27 -13.46 5.65
CA PRO A 155 -3.71 -12.19 6.23
C PRO A 155 -3.13 -11.89 7.62
N ALA A 156 -3.02 -12.90 8.49
CA ALA A 156 -2.48 -12.73 9.84
C ALA A 156 -0.99 -12.36 9.81
N THR A 157 -0.22 -12.96 8.90
CA THR A 157 1.21 -12.67 8.71
C THR A 157 1.42 -11.26 8.15
N ILE A 158 0.62 -10.85 7.15
CA ILE A 158 0.64 -9.51 6.58
C ILE A 158 0.35 -8.47 7.68
N ARG A 159 -0.71 -8.66 8.46
CA ARG A 159 -1.04 -7.77 9.59
C ARG A 159 0.07 -7.69 10.63
N ARG A 160 0.67 -8.82 10.99
CA ARG A 160 1.79 -8.86 11.95
C ARG A 160 2.98 -8.03 11.47
N HIS A 161 3.25 -8.06 10.16
CA HIS A 161 4.28 -7.19 9.57
C HIS A 161 3.94 -5.71 9.73
N ALA A 162 2.72 -5.30 9.38
CA ALA A 162 2.27 -3.91 9.52
C ALA A 162 2.37 -3.38 10.96
N CYS A 163 2.13 -4.23 11.98
CA CYS A 163 2.25 -3.84 13.39
C CYS A 163 3.66 -3.39 13.80
N LYS A 164 4.69 -3.75 13.02
CA LYS A 164 6.06 -3.24 13.25
C LYS A 164 6.20 -1.73 13.00
N PHE A 165 5.26 -1.14 12.28
CA PHE A 165 5.19 0.28 11.95
C PHE A 165 4.12 1.01 12.76
N SER A 166 3.77 0.51 13.96
CA SER A 166 2.77 1.15 14.82
C SER A 166 3.26 2.49 15.36
N ARG A 167 2.30 3.38 15.67
CA ARG A 167 2.57 4.69 16.25
C ARG A 167 3.31 4.59 17.59
N GLU A 168 2.96 3.60 18.41
CA GLU A 168 3.56 3.36 19.72
C GLU A 168 5.03 3.01 19.57
N ARG A 169 5.34 2.08 18.65
CA ARG A 169 6.72 1.68 18.34
C ARG A 169 7.53 2.85 17.77
N PHE A 170 6.97 3.62 16.84
CA PHE A 170 7.62 4.83 16.31
C PHE A 170 7.97 5.82 17.42
N LYS A 171 7.01 6.10 18.33
CA LYS A 171 7.25 7.01 19.45
C LYS A 171 8.36 6.51 20.37
N ALA A 172 8.35 5.23 20.73
CA ALA A 172 9.38 4.65 21.58
C ALA A 172 10.77 4.76 20.91
N GLN A 173 10.91 4.30 19.67
CA GLN A 173 12.17 4.35 18.93
C GLN A 173 12.68 5.80 18.73
N MET A 174 11.77 6.74 18.44
CA MET A 174 12.14 8.15 18.27
C MET A 174 12.60 8.77 19.60
N SER A 175 11.92 8.46 20.71
CA SER A 175 12.34 8.93 22.05
C SER A 175 13.73 8.42 22.43
N ASP A 176 13.98 7.12 22.18
CA ASP A 176 15.29 6.51 22.45
C ASP A 176 16.39 7.11 21.57
N TYR A 177 16.11 7.31 20.29
CA TYR A 177 17.03 7.95 19.36
C TYR A 177 17.40 9.37 19.79
N ILE A 178 16.39 10.19 20.14
CA ILE A 178 16.62 11.57 20.61
C ILE A 178 17.43 11.57 21.91
N ALA A 179 17.07 10.71 22.87
CA ALA A 179 17.80 10.62 24.15
C ALA A 179 19.28 10.27 23.94
N THR A 180 19.54 9.31 23.07
CA THR A 180 20.92 8.89 22.70
C THR A 180 21.69 10.05 22.08
N ARG A 181 21.13 10.72 21.08
CA ARG A 181 21.80 11.84 20.39
C ARG A 181 22.06 13.04 21.32
N VAL A 182 21.10 13.36 22.19
CA VAL A 182 21.29 14.42 23.19
C VAL A 182 22.41 14.06 24.18
N HIS A 183 22.51 12.78 24.57
CA HIS A 183 23.57 12.32 25.47
C HIS A 183 24.96 12.40 24.81
N GLU A 184 25.08 11.89 23.58
CA GLU A 184 26.32 11.99 22.79
C GLU A 184 26.80 13.44 22.63
N HIS A 185 25.90 14.33 22.23
CA HIS A 185 26.22 15.77 22.07
C HIS A 185 26.65 16.46 23.35
N LYS A 186 26.08 16.09 24.52
CA LYS A 186 26.50 16.62 25.81
C LYS A 186 27.90 16.14 26.23
N ILE A 187 28.29 14.92 25.87
CA ILE A 187 29.62 14.39 26.12
C ILE A 187 30.67 15.12 25.27
N GLU A 188 30.37 15.34 23.98
CA GLU A 188 31.25 16.06 23.05
C GLU A 188 31.42 17.55 23.41
N ALA A 189 30.41 18.15 24.04
CA ALA A 189 30.40 19.57 24.41
C ALA A 189 31.05 19.88 25.78
N GLN A 190 31.55 18.87 26.52
CA GLN A 190 32.32 19.11 27.75
C GLN A 190 33.78 19.44 27.38
N PRO A 191 34.23 20.68 27.60
CA PRO A 191 35.66 21.03 27.41
C PRO A 191 36.53 20.28 28.43
N CYS A 192 37.64 19.77 27.97
CA CYS A 192 38.71 19.22 28.81
C CYS A 192 39.24 20.26 29.78
#